data_40ed5a7c9cdc31f5327ea7c3fc1104f8
#
_entry.id   40ed5a7c9cdc31f5327ea7c3fc1104f8
#
_cell.length_a   1.000
_cell.length_b   1.000
_cell.length_c   1.000
_cell.angle_alpha   90.00
_cell.angle_beta   90.00
_cell.angle_gamma   90.00
#
_symmetry.space_group_name_H-M   'P 1'
#
loop_
_entity.id
_entity.type
_entity.pdbx_description
1 polymer ?
#
loop_
_entity_poly.entity_id
_entity_poly.type
_entity_poly.pdbx_seq_one_letter_code
_entity_poly.pdbx_strand_id
1 'polypeptide(L)'
;MNECNAKKSIIIRLLWGETSRRHHGIILSYMKNRLKVSAVFLLLLLFVLACFYIFYLVSLALGRDEVSATNAKSCEHHVLILGESEDENFLTSIYNGAKSVSDAYDCVVELYVPKTYSSDKNLQSLFNFASFINPDGIIICIPEMPEDIELPLNIQGKLIPLVTLSQYHPELPQISFIGTNYSELGRKIAQESSDYLSGAGRIAIINIAEDSGTNYSTLMNSLSNALSLHSDIKTSVLDFDSSGSISSSVADIKKLIIQESFDLLVCLTTEDTIRIAQLVTEIHKDGKIGIIGFGDGEVLETYLNKGTVTELLSIDSEKIGRTAMTELFEYIRRGYANNYIAADVKVRRSGQK
;
A
#
# COMPACT_ATOMS: atom_id res chain seq x y z
N MET A 1 -84.78 51.68 -62.67
CA MET A 1 -83.35 51.96 -62.64
C MET A 1 -82.66 51.72 -61.23
N ASN A 2 -83.39 51.11 -60.27
CA ASN A 2 -82.88 50.92 -58.91
C ASN A 2 -82.46 49.48 -58.51
N GLU A 3 -82.76 48.45 -59.31
CA GLU A 3 -82.36 47.06 -59.00
C GLU A 3 -80.95 46.66 -59.46
N CYS A 4 -80.42 47.36 -60.46
CA CYS A 4 -79.07 47.05 -60.98
C CYS A 4 -77.94 47.56 -60.09
N ASN A 5 -78.17 48.65 -59.29
CA ASN A 5 -77.16 49.19 -58.39
C ASN A 5 -77.05 48.37 -57.04
N ALA A 6 -78.16 47.75 -56.61
CA ALA A 6 -78.16 46.92 -55.42
C ALA A 6 -77.35 45.64 -55.59
N LYS A 7 -77.48 44.99 -56.76
CA LYS A 7 -76.74 43.77 -57.09
C LYS A 7 -75.25 44.00 -57.26
N LYS A 8 -74.82 45.15 -57.83
CA LYS A 8 -73.40 45.52 -57.92
C LYS A 8 -72.74 45.79 -56.52
N SER A 9 -73.49 46.42 -55.61
CA SER A 9 -72.99 46.71 -54.26
C SER A 9 -72.81 45.41 -53.46
N ILE A 10 -73.68 44.40 -53.60
CA ILE A 10 -73.57 43.10 -52.92
C ILE A 10 -72.36 42.29 -53.45
N ILE A 11 -72.20 42.25 -54.78
CA ILE A 11 -71.09 41.54 -55.45
C ILE A 11 -69.73 42.12 -55.05
N ILE A 12 -69.59 43.48 -54.94
CA ILE A 12 -68.38 44.16 -54.54
C ILE A 12 -68.06 43.85 -53.05
N ARG A 13 -69.06 43.83 -52.17
CA ARG A 13 -68.86 43.48 -50.74
C ARG A 13 -68.47 42.01 -50.56
N LEU A 14 -69.01 41.07 -51.36
CA LEU A 14 -68.62 39.66 -51.30
C LEU A 14 -67.21 39.41 -51.82
N LEU A 15 -66.84 40.07 -52.91
CA LEU A 15 -65.46 39.99 -53.46
C LEU A 15 -64.44 40.60 -52.53
N TRP A 16 -64.73 41.74 -51.88
CA TRP A 16 -63.84 42.38 -50.91
C TRP A 16 -63.74 41.55 -49.63
N GLY A 17 -64.78 40.91 -49.21
CA GLY A 17 -64.80 40.04 -48.06
C GLY A 17 -64.00 38.75 -48.23
N GLU A 18 -64.01 38.18 -49.42
CA GLU A 18 -63.23 36.94 -49.76
C GLU A 18 -61.73 37.28 -49.94
N THR A 19 -61.39 38.35 -50.62
CA THR A 19 -59.97 38.74 -50.80
C THR A 19 -59.35 39.15 -49.48
N SER A 20 -60.06 39.85 -48.58
CA SER A 20 -59.58 40.23 -47.25
C SER A 20 -59.33 38.95 -46.39
N ARG A 21 -60.24 37.98 -46.41
CA ARG A 21 -60.03 36.70 -45.65
C ARG A 21 -58.86 35.89 -46.21
N ARG A 22 -58.64 35.82 -47.52
CA ARG A 22 -57.51 35.14 -48.11
C ARG A 22 -56.20 35.82 -47.75
N HIS A 23 -56.12 37.14 -47.78
CA HIS A 23 -54.91 37.85 -47.34
C HIS A 23 -54.64 37.67 -45.85
N HIS A 24 -55.65 37.68 -44.99
CA HIS A 24 -55.46 37.41 -43.54
C HIS A 24 -55.01 35.94 -43.33
N GLY A 25 -55.55 34.98 -44.03
CA GLY A 25 -55.16 33.57 -43.93
C GLY A 25 -53.72 33.32 -44.38
N ILE A 26 -53.24 33.96 -45.45
CA ILE A 26 -51.88 33.88 -45.94
C ILE A 26 -50.90 34.53 -44.97
N ILE A 27 -51.24 35.69 -44.42
CA ILE A 27 -50.41 36.42 -43.44
C ILE A 27 -50.29 35.61 -42.14
N LEU A 28 -51.43 35.02 -41.65
CA LEU A 28 -51.40 34.17 -40.46
C LEU A 28 -50.56 32.89 -40.66
N SER A 29 -50.68 32.27 -41.84
CA SER A 29 -49.85 31.09 -42.20
C SER A 29 -48.36 31.41 -42.27
N TYR A 30 -48.02 32.57 -42.87
CA TYR A 30 -46.63 33.04 -42.96
C TYR A 30 -46.08 33.39 -41.59
N MET A 31 -46.85 34.05 -40.72
CA MET A 31 -46.45 34.33 -39.33
C MET A 31 -46.29 33.02 -38.50
N LYS A 32 -47.18 32.07 -38.68
CA LYS A 32 -47.12 30.77 -38.00
C LYS A 32 -45.90 29.93 -38.45
N ASN A 33 -45.52 30.01 -39.71
CA ASN A 33 -44.30 29.40 -40.23
C ASN A 33 -43.04 30.12 -39.74
N ARG A 34 -43.00 31.45 -39.71
CA ARG A 34 -41.89 32.22 -39.13
C ARG A 34 -41.72 31.91 -37.64
N LEU A 35 -42.84 31.79 -36.89
CA LEU A 35 -42.79 31.39 -35.47
C LEU A 35 -42.21 30.01 -35.27
N LYS A 36 -42.60 29.02 -36.10
CA LYS A 36 -42.06 27.66 -36.10
C LYS A 36 -40.56 27.65 -36.44
N VAL A 37 -40.15 28.37 -37.47
CA VAL A 37 -38.74 28.47 -37.87
C VAL A 37 -37.91 29.16 -36.76
N SER A 38 -38.44 30.24 -36.16
CA SER A 38 -37.79 30.92 -35.01
C SER A 38 -37.70 30.01 -33.78
N ALA A 39 -38.71 29.21 -33.48
CA ALA A 39 -38.71 28.25 -32.40
C ALA A 39 -37.67 27.11 -32.63
N VAL A 40 -37.55 26.59 -33.86
CA VAL A 40 -36.51 25.61 -34.23
C VAL A 40 -35.11 26.22 -34.10
N PHE A 41 -34.93 27.46 -34.54
CA PHE A 41 -33.65 28.15 -34.37
C PHE A 41 -33.27 28.35 -32.87
N LEU A 42 -34.25 28.70 -32.04
CA LEU A 42 -34.05 28.84 -30.59
C LEU A 42 -33.67 27.50 -29.95
N LEU A 43 -34.32 26.41 -30.33
CA LEU A 43 -34.01 25.07 -29.87
C LEU A 43 -32.57 24.62 -30.28
N LEU A 44 -32.18 24.93 -31.52
CA LEU A 44 -30.85 24.65 -32.04
C LEU A 44 -29.81 25.45 -31.28
N LEU A 45 -30.06 26.70 -31.00
CA LEU A 45 -29.16 27.60 -30.22
C LEU A 45 -29.00 27.04 -28.78
N LEU A 46 -30.11 26.64 -28.12
CA LEU A 46 -30.07 26.03 -26.79
C LEU A 46 -29.32 24.70 -26.80
N PHE A 47 -29.47 23.88 -27.83
CA PHE A 47 -28.73 22.64 -27.99
C PHE A 47 -27.23 22.88 -28.13
N VAL A 48 -26.82 23.85 -28.95
CA VAL A 48 -25.40 24.23 -29.10
C VAL A 48 -24.82 24.75 -27.78
N LEU A 49 -25.58 25.59 -27.04
CA LEU A 49 -25.16 26.07 -25.72
C LEU A 49 -25.05 24.94 -24.71
N ALA A 50 -25.96 23.96 -24.74
CA ALA A 50 -25.88 22.80 -23.89
C ALA A 50 -24.65 21.92 -24.21
N CYS A 51 -24.33 21.72 -25.51
CA CYS A 51 -23.12 21.03 -25.93
C CYS A 51 -21.85 21.76 -25.48
N PHE A 52 -21.80 23.09 -25.61
CA PHE A 52 -20.69 23.90 -25.10
C PHE A 52 -20.57 23.81 -23.58
N TYR A 53 -21.68 23.80 -22.86
CA TYR A 53 -21.69 23.68 -21.41
C TYR A 53 -21.20 22.30 -20.94
N ILE A 54 -21.63 21.24 -21.63
CA ILE A 54 -21.15 19.86 -21.37
C ILE A 54 -19.66 19.76 -21.69
N PHE A 55 -19.21 20.33 -22.81
CA PHE A 55 -17.79 20.37 -23.15
C PHE A 55 -16.98 21.14 -22.11
N TYR A 56 -17.50 22.26 -21.62
CA TYR A 56 -16.89 23.02 -20.52
C TYR A 56 -16.81 22.21 -19.24
N LEU A 57 -17.88 21.51 -18.84
CA LEU A 57 -17.86 20.63 -17.65
C LEU A 57 -16.90 19.46 -17.82
N VAL A 58 -16.82 18.83 -18.98
CA VAL A 58 -15.89 17.76 -19.30
C VAL A 58 -14.44 18.32 -19.28
N SER A 59 -14.20 19.47 -19.85
CA SER A 59 -12.88 20.12 -19.80
C SER A 59 -12.49 20.51 -18.38
N LEU A 60 -13.44 20.91 -17.54
CA LEU A 60 -13.19 21.19 -16.11
C LEU A 60 -12.96 19.91 -15.30
N ALA A 61 -13.60 18.81 -15.65
CA ALA A 61 -13.39 17.49 -15.04
C ALA A 61 -12.06 16.85 -15.48
N LEU A 62 -11.69 16.99 -16.75
CA LEU A 62 -10.42 16.51 -17.30
C LEU A 62 -9.25 17.45 -17.02
N GLY A 63 -9.49 18.76 -16.86
CA GLY A 63 -8.47 19.77 -16.58
C GLY A 63 -8.11 19.91 -15.11
N ARG A 64 -8.65 19.05 -14.22
CA ARG A 64 -8.23 19.05 -12.81
C ARG A 64 -6.94 18.26 -12.56
N ASP A 65 -6.41 17.60 -13.57
CA ASP A 65 -5.11 16.92 -13.53
C ASP A 65 -4.08 17.55 -14.49
N GLU A 66 -4.20 18.85 -14.83
CA GLU A 66 -2.99 19.58 -15.17
C GLU A 66 -2.17 19.77 -13.88
N VAL A 67 -1.58 18.68 -13.41
CA VAL A 67 -0.26 18.75 -12.78
C VAL A 67 0.56 19.63 -13.72
N SER A 68 0.88 20.82 -13.24
CA SER A 68 1.74 21.76 -13.94
C SER A 68 2.91 20.98 -14.53
N ALA A 69 2.91 20.81 -15.84
CA ALA A 69 4.05 20.31 -16.59
C ALA A 69 5.16 21.38 -16.61
N THR A 70 5.34 22.06 -15.47
CA THR A 70 6.48 22.92 -15.20
C THR A 70 7.59 22.00 -14.69
N ASN A 71 8.44 21.53 -15.61
CA ASN A 71 9.65 20.76 -15.34
C ASN A 71 9.41 19.37 -14.72
N ALA A 72 8.55 18.54 -15.28
CA ALA A 72 8.66 17.11 -15.09
C ALA A 72 10.03 16.72 -15.65
N LYS A 73 11.03 16.58 -14.77
CA LYS A 73 12.31 15.98 -15.08
C LYS A 73 11.97 14.63 -15.71
N SER A 74 12.24 14.45 -17.01
CA SER A 74 12.07 13.12 -17.62
C SER A 74 13.13 12.23 -16.99
N CYS A 75 12.72 11.35 -16.08
CA CYS A 75 13.61 10.36 -15.51
C CYS A 75 13.93 9.32 -16.58
N GLU A 76 15.19 8.86 -16.61
CA GLU A 76 15.66 7.87 -17.57
C GLU A 76 15.15 6.46 -17.22
N HIS A 77 14.94 6.19 -15.94
CA HIS A 77 14.59 4.88 -15.44
C HIS A 77 13.27 4.85 -14.67
N HIS A 78 12.63 3.68 -14.68
CA HIS A 78 11.41 3.38 -13.93
C HIS A 78 11.58 2.10 -13.12
N VAL A 79 11.38 2.15 -11.81
CA VAL A 79 11.39 1.00 -10.90
C VAL A 79 10.02 0.82 -10.28
N LEU A 80 9.52 -0.42 -10.33
CA LEU A 80 8.22 -0.80 -9.80
C LEU A 80 8.40 -1.63 -8.51
N ILE A 81 7.77 -1.20 -7.42
CA ILE A 81 7.70 -1.95 -6.16
C ILE A 81 6.36 -2.67 -6.11
N LEU A 82 6.38 -3.97 -5.86
CA LEU A 82 5.21 -4.85 -5.88
C LEU A 82 5.08 -5.64 -4.58
N GLY A 83 3.85 -5.92 -4.19
CA GLY A 83 3.53 -6.84 -3.10
C GLY A 83 2.05 -6.92 -2.82
N GLU A 84 1.66 -7.66 -1.79
CA GLU A 84 0.27 -7.86 -1.39
C GLU A 84 -0.20 -6.81 -0.37
N SER A 85 -1.52 -6.71 -0.19
CA SER A 85 -2.13 -5.71 0.71
C SER A 85 -1.83 -5.95 2.20
N GLU A 86 -1.52 -7.17 2.57
CA GLU A 86 -1.11 -7.52 3.93
C GLU A 86 0.22 -6.86 4.31
N ASP A 87 1.08 -6.61 3.32
CA ASP A 87 2.41 -6.01 3.48
C ASP A 87 2.43 -4.49 3.24
N GLU A 88 1.28 -3.83 3.08
CA GLU A 88 1.20 -2.42 2.63
C GLU A 88 2.05 -1.45 3.46
N ASN A 89 2.05 -1.59 4.79
CA ASN A 89 2.86 -0.73 5.66
C ASN A 89 4.37 -0.96 5.46
N PHE A 90 4.79 -2.22 5.35
CA PHE A 90 6.16 -2.60 5.06
C PHE A 90 6.59 -2.09 3.69
N LEU A 91 5.78 -2.31 2.66
CA LEU A 91 6.04 -1.85 1.29
C LEU A 91 6.07 -0.33 1.17
N THR A 92 5.22 0.38 1.93
CA THR A 92 5.25 1.86 2.00
C THR A 92 6.58 2.35 2.57
N SER A 93 7.11 1.70 3.60
CA SER A 93 8.43 2.03 4.16
C SER A 93 9.56 1.73 3.18
N ILE A 94 9.49 0.60 2.47
CA ILE A 94 10.41 0.26 1.36
C ILE A 94 10.37 1.34 0.28
N TYR A 95 9.17 1.73 -0.16
CA TYR A 95 8.97 2.78 -1.16
C TYR A 95 9.59 4.11 -0.71
N ASN A 96 9.38 4.53 0.53
CA ASN A 96 9.96 5.76 1.06
C ASN A 96 11.50 5.71 1.05
N GLY A 97 12.07 4.57 1.43
CA GLY A 97 13.50 4.32 1.34
C GLY A 97 14.01 4.39 -0.10
N ALA A 98 13.38 3.69 -1.02
CA ALA A 98 13.74 3.68 -2.44
C ALA A 98 13.62 5.08 -3.06
N LYS A 99 12.52 5.78 -2.78
CA LYS A 99 12.28 7.14 -3.26
C LYS A 99 13.32 8.14 -2.74
N SER A 100 13.81 7.97 -1.52
CA SER A 100 14.83 8.87 -0.94
C SER A 100 16.14 8.90 -1.73
N VAL A 101 16.42 7.89 -2.54
CA VAL A 101 17.64 7.77 -3.36
C VAL A 101 17.36 7.82 -4.87
N SER A 102 16.09 7.91 -5.29
CA SER A 102 15.67 7.83 -6.69
C SER A 102 16.31 8.90 -7.58
N ASP A 103 16.49 10.12 -7.07
CA ASP A 103 17.15 11.23 -7.80
C ASP A 103 18.60 10.93 -8.18
N ALA A 104 19.33 10.18 -7.34
CA ALA A 104 20.71 9.80 -7.63
C ALA A 104 20.83 8.81 -8.80
N TYR A 105 19.73 8.13 -9.11
CA TYR A 105 19.62 7.16 -10.19
C TYR A 105 18.85 7.67 -11.42
N ASP A 106 18.38 8.93 -11.38
CA ASP A 106 17.49 9.50 -12.39
C ASP A 106 16.27 8.61 -12.68
N CYS A 107 15.59 8.20 -11.59
CA CYS A 107 14.60 7.15 -11.58
C CYS A 107 13.26 7.62 -11.01
N VAL A 108 12.15 7.19 -11.63
CA VAL A 108 10.83 7.20 -11.00
C VAL A 108 10.63 5.87 -10.26
N VAL A 109 10.20 5.93 -9.02
CA VAL A 109 9.81 4.76 -8.22
C VAL A 109 8.29 4.78 -8.05
N GLU A 110 7.65 3.68 -8.37
CA GLU A 110 6.21 3.48 -8.23
C GLU A 110 5.94 2.29 -7.30
N LEU A 111 4.95 2.44 -6.41
CA LEU A 111 4.47 1.37 -5.55
C LEU A 111 3.10 0.90 -6.05
N TYR A 112 2.96 -0.38 -6.32
CA TYR A 112 1.70 -1.01 -6.67
C TYR A 112 1.36 -2.12 -5.68
N VAL A 113 0.26 -1.91 -4.95
CA VAL A 113 -0.33 -2.87 -4.02
C VAL A 113 -1.80 -3.07 -4.43
N PRO A 114 -2.18 -4.26 -4.93
CA PRO A 114 -3.56 -4.49 -5.34
C PRO A 114 -4.51 -4.42 -4.14
N LYS A 115 -5.69 -3.80 -4.34
CA LYS A 115 -6.69 -3.69 -3.29
C LYS A 115 -7.23 -5.07 -2.90
N THR A 116 -7.58 -5.22 -1.62
CA THR A 116 -8.03 -6.47 -0.98
C THR A 116 -9.17 -7.21 -1.70
N TYR A 117 -9.96 -6.52 -2.54
CA TYR A 117 -11.09 -7.09 -3.29
C TYR A 117 -10.79 -7.36 -4.78
N SER A 118 -9.54 -7.22 -5.21
CA SER A 118 -9.14 -7.50 -6.59
C SER A 118 -8.92 -9.00 -6.78
N SER A 119 -9.35 -9.54 -7.93
CA SER A 119 -8.97 -10.89 -8.38
C SER A 119 -7.47 -11.01 -8.69
N ASP A 120 -6.76 -9.89 -8.65
CA ASP A 120 -5.37 -9.74 -9.09
C ASP A 120 -4.36 -9.88 -7.93
N LYS A 121 -4.74 -10.61 -6.87
CA LYS A 121 -3.92 -10.78 -5.67
C LYS A 121 -2.78 -11.80 -5.79
N ASN A 122 -2.72 -12.57 -6.86
CA ASN A 122 -1.69 -13.58 -7.00
C ASN A 122 -0.42 -13.02 -7.65
N LEU A 123 0.70 -13.67 -7.38
CA LEU A 123 2.01 -13.30 -7.94
C LEU A 123 2.01 -13.20 -9.47
N GLN A 124 1.26 -14.08 -10.18
CA GLN A 124 1.17 -14.03 -11.64
C GLN A 124 0.53 -12.72 -12.13
N SER A 125 -0.50 -12.23 -11.45
CA SER A 125 -1.12 -10.94 -11.79
C SER A 125 -0.18 -9.77 -11.56
N LEU A 126 0.63 -9.81 -10.49
CA LEU A 126 1.67 -8.80 -10.25
C LEU A 126 2.73 -8.81 -11.37
N PHE A 127 3.17 -9.99 -11.81
CA PHE A 127 4.14 -10.10 -12.90
C PHE A 127 3.55 -9.70 -14.27
N ASN A 128 2.28 -10.02 -14.54
CA ASN A 128 1.58 -9.56 -15.72
C ASN A 128 1.45 -8.03 -15.74
N PHE A 129 1.13 -7.43 -14.59
CA PHE A 129 1.09 -5.97 -14.44
C PHE A 129 2.47 -5.36 -14.68
N ALA A 130 3.54 -5.93 -14.10
CA ALA A 130 4.89 -5.47 -14.34
C ALA A 130 5.29 -5.55 -15.81
N SER A 131 4.98 -6.65 -16.50
CA SER A 131 5.23 -6.81 -17.94
C SER A 131 4.47 -5.76 -18.77
N PHE A 132 3.25 -5.41 -18.37
CA PHE A 132 2.45 -4.37 -19.04
C PHE A 132 3.04 -2.97 -18.82
N ILE A 133 3.44 -2.62 -17.59
CA ILE A 133 4.08 -1.33 -17.24
C ILE A 133 5.45 -1.21 -17.88
N ASN A 134 6.17 -2.33 -18.05
CA ASN A 134 7.51 -2.38 -18.64
C ASN A 134 8.55 -1.53 -17.90
N PRO A 135 8.74 -1.71 -16.57
CA PRO A 135 9.77 -1.00 -15.82
C PRO A 135 11.18 -1.52 -16.17
N ASP A 136 12.19 -0.75 -15.80
CA ASP A 136 13.60 -1.17 -15.93
C ASP A 136 14.02 -2.16 -14.83
N GLY A 137 13.23 -2.24 -13.75
CA GLY A 137 13.45 -3.18 -12.66
C GLY A 137 12.27 -3.30 -11.71
N ILE A 138 12.24 -4.42 -11.00
CA ILE A 138 11.18 -4.78 -10.04
C ILE A 138 11.82 -5.05 -8.69
N ILE A 139 11.20 -4.48 -7.64
CA ILE A 139 11.45 -4.84 -6.23
C ILE A 139 10.16 -5.46 -5.72
N ILE A 140 10.19 -6.70 -5.20
CA ILE A 140 8.98 -7.43 -4.86
C ILE A 140 9.10 -8.18 -3.54
N CYS A 141 8.03 -8.09 -2.74
CA CYS A 141 7.78 -8.97 -1.60
C CYS A 141 6.87 -10.11 -2.05
N ILE A 142 7.35 -11.36 -1.94
CA ILE A 142 6.62 -12.55 -2.37
C ILE A 142 6.35 -13.39 -1.14
N PRO A 143 5.10 -13.46 -0.66
CA PRO A 143 4.76 -14.26 0.52
C PRO A 143 4.66 -15.75 0.18
N GLU A 144 4.06 -16.09 -0.96
CA GLU A 144 3.82 -17.46 -1.39
C GLU A 144 4.16 -17.63 -2.87
N MET A 145 4.83 -18.74 -3.20
CA MET A 145 5.25 -19.07 -4.55
C MET A 145 4.33 -20.13 -5.15
N PRO A 146 3.63 -19.85 -6.26
CA PRO A 146 2.87 -20.87 -6.97
C PRO A 146 3.78 -21.87 -7.69
N GLU A 147 3.25 -23.08 -7.94
CA GLU A 147 4.02 -24.15 -8.63
C GLU A 147 4.43 -23.76 -10.05
N ASP A 148 3.54 -23.09 -10.79
CA ASP A 148 3.80 -22.61 -12.15
C ASP A 148 3.65 -21.09 -12.19
N ILE A 149 4.71 -20.39 -12.64
CA ILE A 149 4.72 -18.95 -12.79
C ILE A 149 5.42 -18.49 -14.06
N GLU A 150 4.79 -17.59 -14.78
CA GLU A 150 5.41 -16.90 -15.91
C GLU A 150 6.16 -15.66 -15.42
N LEU A 151 7.46 -15.59 -15.76
CA LEU A 151 8.32 -14.49 -15.32
C LEU A 151 8.00 -13.19 -16.06
N PRO A 152 8.21 -12.02 -15.41
CA PRO A 152 7.94 -10.74 -16.04
C PRO A 152 8.96 -10.42 -17.14
N LEU A 153 8.47 -10.27 -18.37
CA LEU A 153 9.28 -9.93 -19.53
C LEU A 153 8.99 -8.51 -20.00
N ASN A 154 10.03 -7.79 -20.42
CA ASN A 154 9.88 -6.49 -21.04
C ASN A 154 9.37 -6.61 -22.49
N ILE A 155 9.07 -5.47 -23.14
CA ILE A 155 8.58 -5.42 -24.54
C ILE A 155 9.54 -6.05 -25.57
N GLN A 156 10.81 -6.27 -25.20
CA GLN A 156 11.82 -6.94 -26.06
C GLN A 156 11.90 -8.45 -25.77
N GLY A 157 11.04 -8.99 -24.90
CA GLY A 157 11.05 -10.39 -24.48
C GLY A 157 12.22 -10.77 -23.56
N LYS A 158 12.86 -9.79 -22.92
CA LYS A 158 13.91 -10.02 -21.93
C LYS A 158 13.33 -9.97 -20.53
N LEU A 159 13.88 -10.78 -19.63
CA LEU A 159 13.53 -10.77 -18.23
C LEU A 159 13.80 -9.38 -17.63
N ILE A 160 12.81 -8.85 -16.90
CA ILE A 160 12.98 -7.62 -16.13
C ILE A 160 13.79 -7.96 -14.87
N PRO A 161 14.88 -7.23 -14.55
CA PRO A 161 15.67 -7.46 -13.35
C PRO A 161 14.81 -7.43 -12.08
N LEU A 162 14.99 -8.45 -11.22
CA LEU A 162 14.14 -8.70 -10.06
C LEU A 162 14.95 -8.71 -8.77
N VAL A 163 14.65 -7.83 -7.83
CA VAL A 163 15.11 -7.88 -6.43
C VAL A 163 13.97 -8.40 -5.57
N THR A 164 14.18 -9.50 -4.85
CA THR A 164 13.20 -10.09 -3.96
C THR A 164 13.45 -9.69 -2.51
N LEU A 165 12.37 -9.54 -1.74
CA LEU A 165 12.38 -9.15 -0.33
C LEU A 165 11.78 -10.26 0.54
N SER A 166 12.13 -10.26 1.83
CA SER A 166 11.58 -11.10 2.90
C SER A 166 11.92 -12.58 2.81
N GLN A 167 11.53 -13.27 1.74
CA GLN A 167 11.77 -14.70 1.54
C GLN A 167 12.62 -14.94 0.28
N TYR A 168 13.51 -15.94 0.36
CA TYR A 168 14.32 -16.38 -0.77
C TYR A 168 13.59 -17.46 -1.56
N HIS A 169 13.48 -17.26 -2.87
CA HIS A 169 12.85 -18.18 -3.80
C HIS A 169 13.87 -18.69 -4.82
N PRO A 170 14.43 -19.90 -4.64
CA PRO A 170 15.47 -20.45 -5.51
C PRO A 170 15.00 -20.66 -6.97
N GLU A 171 13.69 -20.76 -7.19
CA GLU A 171 13.07 -20.93 -8.50
C GLU A 171 13.05 -19.63 -9.32
N LEU A 172 13.21 -18.46 -8.67
CA LEU A 172 13.21 -17.19 -9.34
C LEU A 172 14.61 -16.76 -9.75
N PRO A 173 14.78 -16.20 -10.96
CA PRO A 173 16.04 -15.64 -11.42
C PRO A 173 16.27 -14.23 -10.85
N GLN A 174 16.14 -14.09 -9.55
CA GLN A 174 16.37 -12.83 -8.84
C GLN A 174 17.85 -12.43 -8.92
N ILE A 175 18.10 -11.16 -9.20
CA ILE A 175 19.47 -10.62 -9.24
C ILE A 175 20.03 -10.39 -7.84
N SER A 176 19.16 -10.16 -6.87
CA SER A 176 19.48 -9.98 -5.45
C SER A 176 18.31 -10.38 -4.58
N PHE A 177 18.60 -10.87 -3.39
CA PHE A 177 17.64 -11.12 -2.32
C PHE A 177 18.04 -10.32 -1.08
N ILE A 178 17.08 -9.57 -0.52
CA ILE A 178 17.29 -8.82 0.73
C ILE A 178 16.32 -9.36 1.77
N GLY A 179 16.87 -10.02 2.79
CA GLY A 179 16.05 -10.69 3.81
C GLY A 179 16.66 -10.66 5.20
N THR A 180 15.85 -11.04 6.20
CA THR A 180 16.27 -11.08 7.59
C THR A 180 17.23 -12.23 7.83
N ASN A 181 18.38 -11.95 8.46
CA ASN A 181 19.24 -12.98 9.01
C ASN A 181 18.72 -13.38 10.41
N TYR A 182 17.88 -14.40 10.45
CA TYR A 182 17.25 -14.86 11.70
C TYR A 182 18.24 -15.34 12.75
N SER A 183 19.39 -15.88 12.33
CA SER A 183 20.46 -16.25 13.28
C SER A 183 21.09 -15.02 13.91
N GLU A 184 21.34 -13.96 13.13
CA GLU A 184 21.85 -12.69 13.65
C GLU A 184 20.82 -11.97 14.53
N LEU A 185 19.55 -11.99 14.12
CA LEU A 185 18.45 -11.44 14.92
C LEU A 185 18.35 -12.13 16.28
N GLY A 186 18.43 -13.48 16.33
CA GLY A 186 18.44 -14.20 17.61
C GLY A 186 19.59 -13.81 18.52
N ARG A 187 20.82 -13.71 17.98
CA ARG A 187 21.96 -13.20 18.73
C ARG A 187 21.78 -11.78 19.24
N LYS A 188 21.20 -10.91 18.39
CA LYS A 188 20.93 -9.51 18.78
C LYS A 188 19.92 -9.40 19.91
N ILE A 189 18.84 -10.18 19.86
CA ILE A 189 17.85 -10.24 20.95
C ILE A 189 18.51 -10.74 22.25
N ALA A 190 19.36 -11.78 22.17
CA ALA A 190 20.08 -12.28 23.32
C ALA A 190 21.01 -11.22 23.93
N GLN A 191 21.73 -10.47 23.10
CA GLN A 191 22.60 -9.39 23.52
C GLN A 191 21.83 -8.30 24.27
N GLU A 192 20.74 -7.77 23.65
CA GLU A 192 19.91 -6.73 24.27
C GLU A 192 19.30 -7.25 25.60
N SER A 193 18.88 -8.51 25.64
CA SER A 193 18.34 -9.14 26.85
C SER A 193 19.37 -9.23 27.98
N SER A 194 20.58 -9.65 27.64
CA SER A 194 21.69 -9.74 28.62
C SER A 194 22.12 -8.36 29.12
N ASP A 195 22.19 -7.37 28.22
CA ASP A 195 22.55 -5.98 28.56
C ASP A 195 21.49 -5.36 29.48
N TYR A 196 20.19 -5.57 29.19
CA TYR A 196 19.09 -5.11 30.03
C TYR A 196 19.18 -5.69 31.45
N LEU A 197 19.41 -7.03 31.56
CA LEU A 197 19.51 -7.74 32.85
C LEU A 197 20.87 -7.57 33.55
N SER A 198 21.83 -6.88 32.95
CA SER A 198 23.19 -6.81 33.44
C SER A 198 23.80 -8.20 33.69
N GLY A 199 23.45 -9.17 32.87
CA GLY A 199 23.98 -10.52 32.87
C GLY A 199 23.32 -11.51 33.84
N ALA A 200 22.32 -11.14 34.64
CA ALA A 200 21.65 -12.04 35.58
C ALA A 200 20.13 -11.75 35.70
N GLY A 201 19.29 -12.77 35.67
CA GLY A 201 17.85 -12.60 35.82
C GLY A 201 17.05 -13.73 35.19
N ARG A 202 15.72 -13.54 35.12
CA ARG A 202 14.77 -14.51 34.58
C ARG A 202 14.08 -13.94 33.35
N ILE A 203 14.21 -14.63 32.22
CA ILE A 203 13.61 -14.28 30.94
C ILE A 203 12.45 -15.25 30.64
N ALA A 204 11.31 -14.71 30.23
CA ALA A 204 10.30 -15.46 29.49
C ALA A 204 10.30 -15.06 28.02
N ILE A 205 10.53 -16.01 27.13
CA ILE A 205 10.36 -15.85 25.69
C ILE A 205 8.92 -16.23 25.36
N ILE A 206 8.19 -15.32 24.76
CA ILE A 206 6.76 -15.43 24.47
C ILE A 206 6.57 -15.81 22.99
N ASN A 207 5.83 -16.87 22.73
CA ASN A 207 5.41 -17.28 21.40
C ASN A 207 3.93 -17.72 21.47
N ILE A 208 3.03 -16.76 21.20
CA ILE A 208 1.58 -17.00 21.14
C ILE A 208 1.14 -17.15 19.69
N ALA A 209 1.75 -16.36 18.79
CA ALA A 209 1.53 -16.47 17.37
C ALA A 209 2.23 -17.75 16.88
N GLU A 210 1.47 -18.60 16.23
CA GLU A 210 1.92 -19.91 15.74
C GLU A 210 2.91 -19.79 14.57
N ASP A 211 4.09 -19.28 14.83
CA ASP A 211 5.19 -19.35 13.86
C ASP A 211 6.09 -20.53 14.23
N SER A 212 5.91 -21.65 13.53
CA SER A 212 6.70 -22.87 13.68
C SER A 212 7.64 -23.11 12.49
N GLY A 213 7.74 -22.14 11.59
CA GLY A 213 8.55 -22.25 10.37
C GLY A 213 10.06 -22.33 10.61
N THR A 214 10.82 -22.64 9.55
CA THR A 214 12.28 -22.73 9.58
C THR A 214 12.95 -21.45 10.09
N ASN A 215 12.38 -20.30 9.78
CA ASN A 215 12.87 -18.99 10.21
C ASN A 215 12.76 -18.82 11.73
N TYR A 216 11.61 -19.19 12.31
CA TYR A 216 11.39 -19.20 13.74
C TYR A 216 12.35 -20.15 14.46
N SER A 217 12.49 -21.39 13.97
CA SER A 217 13.43 -22.37 14.54
C SER A 217 14.87 -21.87 14.51
N THR A 218 15.30 -21.22 13.44
CA THR A 218 16.63 -20.62 13.32
C THR A 218 16.84 -19.50 14.32
N LEU A 219 15.86 -18.60 14.45
CA LEU A 219 15.89 -17.52 15.44
C LEU A 219 15.95 -18.06 16.86
N MET A 220 15.04 -18.98 17.23
CA MET A 220 14.97 -19.56 18.58
C MET A 220 16.24 -20.33 18.97
N ASN A 221 16.79 -21.12 18.04
CA ASN A 221 18.04 -21.84 18.28
C ASN A 221 19.20 -20.86 18.53
N SER A 222 19.30 -19.81 17.72
CA SER A 222 20.35 -18.80 17.86
C SER A 222 20.20 -18.00 19.16
N LEU A 223 18.98 -17.59 19.49
CA LEU A 223 18.64 -16.87 20.73
C LEU A 223 18.97 -17.73 21.96
N SER A 224 18.48 -18.98 22.01
CA SER A 224 18.71 -19.90 23.13
C SER A 224 20.19 -20.21 23.32
N ASN A 225 20.91 -20.48 22.21
CA ASN A 225 22.36 -20.74 22.25
C ASN A 225 23.13 -19.54 22.79
N ALA A 226 22.79 -18.33 22.35
CA ALA A 226 23.45 -17.11 22.82
C ALA A 226 23.15 -16.84 24.31
N LEU A 227 21.91 -16.98 24.77
CA LEU A 227 21.55 -16.82 26.19
C LEU A 227 22.19 -17.89 27.08
N SER A 228 22.39 -19.12 26.59
CA SER A 228 23.04 -20.20 27.36
C SER A 228 24.50 -19.89 27.75
N LEU A 229 25.15 -18.92 27.12
CA LEU A 229 26.48 -18.47 27.49
C LEU A 229 26.48 -17.66 28.80
N HIS A 230 25.33 -17.21 29.27
CA HIS A 230 25.14 -16.44 30.50
C HIS A 230 24.54 -17.33 31.61
N SER A 231 25.37 -17.97 32.44
CA SER A 231 24.94 -18.96 33.46
C SER A 231 23.92 -18.43 34.47
N ASP A 232 23.93 -17.11 34.73
CA ASP A 232 23.08 -16.45 35.70
C ASP A 232 21.74 -15.94 35.09
N ILE A 233 21.55 -16.12 33.78
CA ILE A 233 20.28 -15.88 33.09
C ILE A 233 19.50 -17.20 33.00
N LYS A 234 18.31 -17.20 33.59
CA LYS A 234 17.35 -18.34 33.49
C LYS A 234 16.30 -18.04 32.44
N THR A 235 16.23 -18.87 31.43
CA THR A 235 15.30 -18.70 30.31
C THR A 235 14.17 -19.73 30.39
N SER A 236 12.93 -19.29 30.22
CA SER A 236 11.73 -20.11 30.03
C SER A 236 11.08 -19.74 28.69
N VAL A 237 10.75 -20.72 27.86
CA VAL A 237 9.95 -20.50 26.65
C VAL A 237 8.50 -20.76 27.01
N LEU A 238 7.66 -19.75 26.78
CA LEU A 238 6.21 -19.84 26.95
C LEU A 238 5.60 -20.00 25.56
N ASP A 239 5.56 -21.25 25.12
CA ASP A 239 5.02 -21.65 23.82
C ASP A 239 3.58 -22.14 24.02
N PHE A 240 2.63 -21.52 23.35
CA PHE A 240 1.22 -21.80 23.51
C PHE A 240 0.67 -22.39 22.20
N ASP A 241 0.38 -23.67 22.26
CA ASP A 241 -0.23 -24.39 21.16
C ASP A 241 -1.59 -23.76 20.78
N SER A 242 -1.78 -23.48 19.51
CA SER A 242 -2.97 -22.89 18.89
C SER A 242 -4.22 -23.78 18.94
N SER A 243 -4.11 -25.00 19.44
CA SER A 243 -5.29 -25.87 19.68
C SER A 243 -6.28 -25.28 20.69
N GLY A 244 -5.84 -24.26 21.47
CA GLY A 244 -6.67 -23.44 22.34
C GLY A 244 -7.03 -22.08 21.69
N SER A 245 -8.05 -21.38 22.21
CA SER A 245 -8.29 -19.99 21.77
C SER A 245 -7.13 -19.08 22.23
N ILE A 246 -6.76 -18.09 21.41
CA ILE A 246 -5.78 -17.04 21.77
C ILE A 246 -6.08 -16.43 23.14
N SER A 247 -7.37 -16.29 23.47
CA SER A 247 -7.86 -15.77 24.76
C SER A 247 -7.46 -16.66 25.96
N SER A 248 -7.46 -17.99 25.80
CA SER A 248 -6.99 -18.90 26.86
C SER A 248 -5.48 -18.84 27.05
N SER A 249 -4.72 -18.74 25.97
CA SER A 249 -3.26 -18.60 26.00
C SER A 249 -2.84 -17.31 26.72
N VAL A 250 -3.49 -16.18 26.44
CA VAL A 250 -3.23 -14.91 27.14
C VAL A 250 -3.56 -14.99 28.63
N ALA A 251 -4.65 -15.71 29.02
CA ALA A 251 -5.00 -15.90 30.41
C ALA A 251 -3.99 -16.76 31.17
N ASP A 252 -3.43 -17.78 30.51
CA ASP A 252 -2.39 -18.65 31.11
C ASP A 252 -1.07 -17.88 31.26
N ILE A 253 -0.69 -17.07 30.27
CA ILE A 253 0.47 -16.17 30.37
C ILE A 253 0.29 -15.20 31.54
N LYS A 254 -0.89 -14.57 31.65
CA LYS A 254 -1.20 -13.69 32.79
C LYS A 254 -0.98 -14.36 34.11
N LYS A 255 -1.46 -15.61 34.26
CA LYS A 255 -1.28 -16.40 35.46
C LYS A 255 0.20 -16.67 35.75
N LEU A 256 0.98 -17.05 34.74
CA LEU A 256 2.41 -17.30 34.87
C LEU A 256 3.19 -16.04 35.25
N ILE A 257 2.93 -14.91 34.63
CA ILE A 257 3.56 -13.60 34.94
C ILE A 257 3.22 -13.15 36.38
N ILE A 258 2.03 -13.51 36.89
CA ILE A 258 1.66 -13.18 38.26
C ILE A 258 2.32 -14.13 39.26
N GLN A 259 2.39 -15.41 38.96
CA GLN A 259 2.90 -16.47 39.83
C GLN A 259 4.43 -16.56 39.84
N GLU A 260 5.03 -16.36 38.67
CA GLU A 260 6.48 -16.38 38.50
C GLU A 260 7.05 -14.95 38.45
N SER A 261 8.24 -14.78 39.01
CA SER A 261 8.93 -13.49 38.97
C SER A 261 9.85 -13.48 37.76
N PHE A 262 9.38 -12.99 36.64
CA PHE A 262 10.22 -12.67 35.48
C PHE A 262 10.71 -11.23 35.57
N ASP A 263 11.97 -11.01 35.18
CA ASP A 263 12.58 -9.69 35.09
C ASP A 263 12.42 -9.10 33.69
N LEU A 264 12.33 -9.99 32.67
CA LEU A 264 12.25 -9.61 31.27
C LEU A 264 11.30 -10.56 30.49
N LEU A 265 10.45 -9.98 29.66
CA LEU A 265 9.62 -10.67 28.67
C LEU A 265 10.15 -10.34 27.28
N VAL A 266 10.41 -11.36 26.47
CA VAL A 266 10.91 -11.23 25.10
C VAL A 266 9.82 -11.69 24.16
N CYS A 267 9.33 -10.80 23.30
CA CYS A 267 8.30 -11.06 22.30
C CYS A 267 8.94 -11.06 20.90
N LEU A 268 8.65 -12.09 20.10
CA LEU A 268 9.30 -12.33 18.81
C LEU A 268 8.48 -11.82 17.61
N THR A 269 7.22 -11.43 17.86
CA THR A 269 6.31 -10.91 16.84
C THR A 269 5.70 -9.56 17.27
N THR A 270 5.19 -8.80 16.31
CA THR A 270 4.46 -7.55 16.53
C THR A 270 3.21 -7.79 17.40
N GLU A 271 2.45 -8.84 17.07
CA GLU A 271 1.21 -9.21 17.74
C GLU A 271 1.45 -9.58 19.20
N ASP A 272 2.46 -10.41 19.47
CA ASP A 272 2.81 -10.81 20.84
C ASP A 272 3.31 -9.62 21.65
N THR A 273 4.09 -8.74 21.03
CA THR A 273 4.55 -7.50 21.68
C THR A 273 3.37 -6.64 22.14
N ILE A 274 2.37 -6.44 21.25
CA ILE A 274 1.17 -5.66 21.58
C ILE A 274 0.37 -6.34 22.69
N ARG A 275 0.12 -7.66 22.58
CA ARG A 275 -0.66 -8.43 23.57
C ARG A 275 0.01 -8.40 24.95
N ILE A 276 1.31 -8.59 25.00
CA ILE A 276 2.06 -8.59 26.26
C ILE A 276 2.12 -7.18 26.87
N ALA A 277 2.31 -6.13 26.06
CA ALA A 277 2.27 -4.75 26.54
C ALA A 277 0.89 -4.41 27.14
N GLN A 278 -0.22 -4.82 26.49
CA GLN A 278 -1.57 -4.67 27.04
C GLN A 278 -1.74 -5.42 28.35
N LEU A 279 -1.29 -6.67 28.39
CA LEU A 279 -1.40 -7.53 29.57
C LEU A 279 -0.64 -6.96 30.78
N VAL A 280 0.62 -6.51 30.58
CA VAL A 280 1.46 -5.93 31.62
C VAL A 280 0.84 -4.64 32.15
N THR A 281 0.23 -3.82 31.29
CA THR A 281 -0.53 -2.64 31.68
C THR A 281 -1.77 -3.01 32.51
N GLU A 282 -2.54 -4.02 32.11
CA GLU A 282 -3.73 -4.50 32.81
C GLU A 282 -3.42 -4.98 34.23
N ILE A 283 -2.28 -5.66 34.41
CA ILE A 283 -1.86 -6.16 35.74
C ILE A 283 -1.03 -5.16 36.56
N HIS A 284 -0.91 -3.92 36.09
CA HIS A 284 -0.17 -2.83 36.77
C HIS A 284 1.31 -3.17 37.07
N LYS A 285 1.97 -3.84 36.14
CA LYS A 285 3.40 -4.17 36.22
C LYS A 285 4.27 -3.35 35.28
N ASP A 286 3.71 -2.29 34.66
CA ASP A 286 4.47 -1.37 33.82
C ASP A 286 5.71 -0.85 34.54
N GLY A 287 6.86 -0.90 33.87
CA GLY A 287 8.15 -0.47 34.42
C GLY A 287 8.72 -1.35 35.55
N LYS A 288 8.03 -2.46 35.91
CA LYS A 288 8.54 -3.44 36.90
C LYS A 288 9.09 -4.68 36.23
N ILE A 289 8.59 -5.00 35.03
CA ILE A 289 9.06 -6.08 34.18
C ILE A 289 9.46 -5.45 32.88
N GLY A 290 10.67 -5.72 32.38
CA GLY A 290 11.11 -5.26 31.08
C GLY A 290 10.36 -5.99 29.95
N ILE A 291 10.15 -5.32 28.83
CA ILE A 291 9.65 -5.95 27.62
C ILE A 291 10.62 -5.58 26.49
N ILE A 292 11.24 -6.59 25.90
CA ILE A 292 11.93 -6.50 24.62
C ILE A 292 10.96 -7.05 23.59
N GLY A 293 10.47 -6.16 22.70
CA GLY A 293 9.50 -6.49 21.67
C GLY A 293 10.11 -6.50 20.27
N PHE A 294 9.38 -7.07 19.33
CA PHE A 294 9.70 -7.04 17.92
C PHE A 294 8.55 -6.45 17.12
N GLY A 295 8.87 -5.62 16.14
CA GLY A 295 7.91 -5.03 15.20
C GLY A 295 8.05 -3.53 15.02
N ASP A 296 7.11 -2.98 14.27
CA ASP A 296 7.03 -1.56 13.92
C ASP A 296 5.57 -1.06 13.99
N GLY A 297 5.37 0.25 13.92
CA GLY A 297 4.08 0.87 13.85
C GLY A 297 3.69 1.72 15.05
N GLU A 298 2.68 2.56 14.87
CA GLU A 298 2.26 3.62 15.79
C GLU A 298 1.86 3.09 17.18
N VAL A 299 1.23 1.91 17.22
CA VAL A 299 0.80 1.27 18.49
C VAL A 299 2.02 0.91 19.34
N LEU A 300 3.03 0.26 18.74
CA LEU A 300 4.26 -0.12 19.42
C LEU A 300 5.07 1.11 19.86
N GLU A 301 5.14 2.15 19.03
CA GLU A 301 5.75 3.43 19.38
C GLU A 301 5.08 4.04 20.62
N THR A 302 3.76 3.93 20.70
CA THR A 302 3.02 4.44 21.87
C THR A 302 3.43 3.71 23.15
N TYR A 303 3.59 2.39 23.12
CA TYR A 303 4.05 1.60 24.27
C TYR A 303 5.52 1.86 24.62
N LEU A 304 6.37 2.02 23.60
CA LEU A 304 7.78 2.39 23.81
C LEU A 304 7.90 3.76 24.48
N ASN A 305 7.17 4.78 23.98
CA ASN A 305 7.18 6.13 24.52
C ASN A 305 6.62 6.22 25.94
N LYS A 306 5.66 5.36 26.30
CA LYS A 306 5.13 5.23 27.67
C LYS A 306 6.08 4.47 28.61
N GLY A 307 7.09 3.77 28.09
CA GLY A 307 7.98 2.92 28.87
C GLY A 307 7.37 1.57 29.28
N THR A 308 6.19 1.20 28.73
CA THR A 308 5.62 -0.13 28.91
C THR A 308 6.47 -1.17 28.16
N VAL A 309 6.83 -0.89 26.91
CA VAL A 309 7.88 -1.60 26.18
C VAL A 309 9.21 -0.89 26.43
N THR A 310 10.21 -1.64 26.86
CA THR A 310 11.52 -1.13 27.23
C THR A 310 12.40 -0.93 26.02
N GLU A 311 12.42 -1.93 25.15
CA GLU A 311 13.17 -1.93 23.91
C GLU A 311 12.33 -2.54 22.79
N LEU A 312 12.47 -2.00 21.58
CA LEU A 312 11.77 -2.46 20.40
C LEU A 312 12.79 -2.70 19.28
N LEU A 313 12.88 -3.94 18.84
CA LEU A 313 13.64 -4.31 17.66
C LEU A 313 12.72 -4.29 16.44
N SER A 314 13.21 -3.77 15.33
CA SER A 314 12.50 -3.80 14.04
C SER A 314 13.46 -3.92 12.88
N ILE A 315 12.97 -4.39 11.74
CA ILE A 315 13.74 -4.40 10.50
C ILE A 315 13.77 -2.96 9.93
N ASP A 316 14.93 -2.51 9.45
CA ASP A 316 15.05 -1.21 8.78
C ASP A 316 14.51 -1.26 7.34
N SER A 317 13.19 -1.21 7.20
CA SER A 317 12.49 -1.32 5.91
C SER A 317 12.88 -0.21 4.93
N GLU A 318 13.11 1.03 5.41
CA GLU A 318 13.60 2.10 4.53
C GLU A 318 15.00 1.81 4.00
N LYS A 319 15.89 1.25 4.85
CA LYS A 319 17.23 0.85 4.41
C LYS A 319 17.15 -0.28 3.39
N ILE A 320 16.22 -1.23 3.55
CA ILE A 320 15.96 -2.25 2.53
C ILE A 320 15.61 -1.60 1.19
N GLY A 321 14.71 -0.62 1.18
CA GLY A 321 14.34 0.10 -0.04
C GLY A 321 15.53 0.79 -0.71
N ARG A 322 16.37 1.49 0.06
CA ARG A 322 17.62 2.09 -0.43
C ARG A 322 18.60 1.06 -0.99
N THR A 323 18.77 -0.05 -0.29
CA THR A 323 19.66 -1.15 -0.69
C THR A 323 19.17 -1.83 -1.96
N ALA A 324 17.85 -2.10 -2.07
CA ALA A 324 17.25 -2.71 -3.25
C ALA A 324 17.46 -1.85 -4.51
N MET A 325 17.32 -0.52 -4.39
CA MET A 325 17.65 0.41 -5.47
C MET A 325 19.13 0.34 -5.84
N THR A 326 20.01 0.28 -4.85
CA THR A 326 21.46 0.18 -5.11
C THR A 326 21.79 -1.09 -5.87
N GLU A 327 21.33 -2.25 -5.43
CA GLU A 327 21.60 -3.54 -6.10
C GLU A 327 21.00 -3.57 -7.51
N LEU A 328 19.79 -3.06 -7.69
CA LEU A 328 19.15 -2.99 -8.98
C LEU A 328 19.97 -2.14 -9.98
N PHE A 329 20.43 -0.95 -9.56
CA PHE A 329 21.21 -0.08 -10.44
C PHE A 329 22.67 -0.52 -10.63
N GLU A 330 23.29 -1.21 -9.66
CA GLU A 330 24.56 -1.88 -9.88
C GLU A 330 24.40 -2.94 -10.98
N TYR A 331 23.33 -3.72 -10.96
CA TYR A 331 23.04 -4.70 -12.00
C TYR A 331 22.75 -4.05 -13.35
N ILE A 332 21.91 -3.03 -13.43
CA ILE A 332 21.56 -2.34 -14.68
C ILE A 332 22.81 -1.72 -15.33
N ARG A 333 23.71 -1.12 -14.53
CA ARG A 333 24.88 -0.41 -15.02
C ARG A 333 26.09 -1.31 -15.27
N ARG A 334 26.26 -2.38 -14.48
CA ARG A 334 27.49 -3.19 -14.45
C ARG A 334 27.24 -4.67 -14.73
N GLY A 335 25.98 -5.12 -14.77
CA GLY A 335 25.62 -6.53 -14.93
C GLY A 335 25.88 -7.39 -13.69
N TYR A 336 26.06 -6.78 -12.52
CA TYR A 336 26.37 -7.46 -11.26
C TYR A 336 25.57 -6.87 -10.10
N ALA A 337 25.09 -7.74 -9.21
CA ALA A 337 24.51 -7.41 -7.91
C ALA A 337 24.93 -8.47 -6.87
N ASN A 338 24.84 -8.14 -5.58
CA ASN A 338 25.06 -9.12 -4.52
C ASN A 338 23.85 -10.07 -4.44
N ASN A 339 24.12 -11.38 -4.46
CA ASN A 339 23.03 -12.37 -4.44
C ASN A 339 22.18 -12.32 -3.18
N TYR A 340 22.79 -11.96 -2.03
CA TYR A 340 22.12 -11.86 -0.73
C TYR A 340 22.65 -10.69 0.07
N ILE A 341 21.73 -9.95 0.68
CA ILE A 341 22.04 -8.92 1.67
C ILE A 341 21.15 -9.11 2.90
N ALA A 342 21.78 -9.16 4.06
CA ALA A 342 21.05 -9.19 5.32
C ALA A 342 20.42 -7.82 5.62
N ALA A 343 19.14 -7.82 5.95
CA ALA A 343 18.44 -6.62 6.40
C ALA A 343 18.96 -6.20 7.79
N ASP A 344 19.15 -4.91 7.98
CA ASP A 344 19.58 -4.37 9.27
C ASP A 344 18.45 -4.37 10.30
N VAL A 345 18.82 -4.60 11.56
CA VAL A 345 17.91 -4.53 12.70
C VAL A 345 18.15 -3.22 13.46
N LYS A 346 17.09 -2.42 13.56
CA LYS A 346 17.05 -1.23 14.42
C LYS A 346 16.69 -1.63 15.84
N VAL A 347 17.35 -1.02 16.83
CA VAL A 347 16.97 -1.11 18.24
C VAL A 347 16.58 0.28 18.73
N ARG A 348 15.38 0.40 19.28
CA ARG A 348 14.87 1.64 19.87
C ARG A 348 14.59 1.40 21.34
N ARG A 349 14.92 2.35 22.20
CA ARG A 349 14.77 2.25 23.65
C ARG A 349 13.81 3.30 24.17
N SER A 350 13.04 2.95 25.20
CA SER A 350 12.20 3.92 25.88
C SER A 350 13.04 5.07 26.46
N GLY A 351 12.55 6.31 26.31
CA GLY A 351 13.26 7.50 26.79
C GLY A 351 14.43 7.99 25.93
N GLN A 352 14.76 7.35 24.83
CA GLN A 352 15.66 7.89 23.80
C GLN A 352 14.83 8.63 22.74
N LYS A 353 15.10 9.95 22.59
CA LYS A 353 14.55 10.78 21.51
C LYS A 353 15.53 10.86 20.35
#